data_a85c32f84f02e3e67b55be511d065bd1
#
_entry.id   a85c32f84f02e3e67b55be511d065bd1
#
_cell.length_a   1.000
_cell.length_b   1.000
_cell.length_c   1.000
_cell.angle_alpha   90.00
_cell.angle_beta   90.00
_cell.angle_gamma   90.00
#
_symmetry.space_group_name_H-M   'P 1'
#
loop_
_entity.id
_entity.type
_entity.pdbx_description
1 polymer ?
#
loop_
_entity_poly.entity_id
_entity_poly.type
_entity_poly.pdbx_seq_one_letter_code
_entity_poly.pdbx_strand_id
1 'polypeptide(L)'
;MVKVQVLYFARAREATGGMTEESFEVGGAADTDTLRAALVAKHPSLESVMESCVLAVNQEYATENTALGEGCEVAIIPPISGG
;
A
#
# COMPACT_ATOMS: atom_id res chain seq x y z
N MET A 1 -5.25 13.43 10.42
CA MET A 1 -4.50 12.35 9.77
C MET A 1 -5.10 11.00 10.11
N VAL A 2 -5.02 10.09 9.17
CA VAL A 2 -5.57 8.75 9.34
C VAL A 2 -4.40 7.76 9.45
N LYS A 3 -4.42 6.92 10.46
CA LYS A 3 -3.38 5.91 10.65
C LYS A 3 -3.88 4.59 10.10
N VAL A 4 -3.10 4.00 9.20
CA VAL A 4 -3.44 2.72 8.59
C VAL A 4 -2.31 1.72 8.82
N GLN A 5 -2.64 0.43 8.73
CA GLN A 5 -1.66 -0.63 8.84
C GLN A 5 -1.39 -1.13 7.42
N VAL A 6 -0.17 -0.94 6.96
CA VAL A 6 0.21 -1.36 5.61
C VAL A 6 0.91 -2.70 5.68
N LEU A 7 0.46 -3.65 4.86
CA LEU A 7 1.08 -4.98 4.79
C LEU A 7 1.80 -5.12 3.46
N TYR A 8 3.03 -5.59 3.51
CA TYR A 8 3.85 -5.77 2.32
C TYR A 8 4.05 -7.24 2.01
N PHE A 9 3.78 -7.63 0.76
CA PHE A 9 3.93 -9.02 0.34
C PHE A 9 4.90 -9.13 -0.84
N ALA A 10 5.60 -10.25 -0.91
CA ALA A 10 6.48 -10.59 -2.03
C ALA A 10 7.40 -9.45 -2.44
N ARG A 11 7.29 -8.97 -3.67
CA ARG A 11 8.20 -7.93 -4.18
C ARG A 11 8.08 -6.62 -3.41
N ALA A 12 6.89 -6.30 -2.91
CA ALA A 12 6.71 -5.09 -2.12
C ALA A 12 7.50 -5.18 -0.81
N ARG A 13 7.52 -6.37 -0.21
CA ARG A 13 8.30 -6.59 0.99
C ARG A 13 9.79 -6.44 0.71
N GLU A 14 10.25 -6.98 -0.40
CA GLU A 14 11.65 -6.84 -0.79
C GLU A 14 12.02 -5.38 -1.04
N ALA A 15 11.12 -4.63 -1.66
CA ALA A 15 11.38 -3.23 -1.98
C ALA A 15 11.48 -2.35 -0.74
N THR A 16 10.91 -2.77 0.38
CA THR A 16 11.01 -2.02 1.63
C THR A 16 12.13 -2.51 2.53
N GLY A 17 12.99 -3.38 2.01
CA GLY A 17 14.10 -3.89 2.80
C GLY A 17 13.73 -5.01 3.74
N GLY A 18 12.64 -5.71 3.44
CA GLY A 18 12.22 -6.84 4.24
C GLY A 18 11.09 -6.56 5.23
N MET A 19 10.52 -5.37 5.20
CA MET A 19 9.41 -5.07 6.11
C MET A 19 8.19 -5.88 5.73
N THR A 20 7.54 -6.48 6.72
CA THR A 20 6.32 -7.23 6.49
C THR A 20 5.09 -6.36 6.69
N GLU A 21 5.19 -5.37 7.56
CA GLU A 21 4.10 -4.43 7.82
C GLU A 21 4.64 -3.14 8.40
N GLU A 22 3.81 -2.12 8.33
CA GLU A 22 4.22 -0.80 8.81
C GLU A 22 2.98 0.03 9.13
N SER A 23 2.99 0.72 10.27
CA SER A 23 1.95 1.70 10.57
C SER A 23 2.28 2.96 9.81
N PHE A 24 1.31 3.53 9.11
CA PHE A 24 1.54 4.68 8.26
C PHE A 24 0.44 5.71 8.45
N GLU A 25 0.83 6.97 8.59
CA GLU A 25 -0.14 8.04 8.72
C GLU A 25 -0.35 8.72 7.38
N VAL A 26 -1.62 8.80 6.97
CA VAL A 26 -2.01 9.41 5.71
C VAL A 26 -2.70 10.72 6.00
N GLY A 27 -2.19 11.80 5.43
CA GLY A 27 -2.78 13.12 5.62
C GLY A 27 -3.80 13.43 4.54
N GLY A 28 -4.41 14.59 4.66
CA GLY A 28 -5.34 15.08 3.66
C GLY A 28 -6.56 14.22 3.47
N ALA A 29 -6.87 13.89 2.25
CA ALA A 29 -8.07 13.15 1.92
C ALA A 29 -8.05 11.68 2.33
N ALA A 30 -6.90 11.17 2.73
CA ALA A 30 -6.74 9.78 3.21
C ALA A 30 -7.45 8.76 2.31
N ASP A 31 -6.91 8.56 1.13
CA ASP A 31 -7.42 7.57 0.20
C ASP A 31 -6.26 6.75 -0.36
N THR A 32 -6.59 5.74 -1.17
CA THR A 32 -5.55 4.84 -1.69
C THR A 32 -4.56 5.56 -2.60
N ASP A 33 -5.00 6.53 -3.37
CA ASP A 33 -4.09 7.29 -4.23
C ASP A 33 -3.10 8.10 -3.40
N THR A 34 -3.59 8.75 -2.35
CA THR A 34 -2.73 9.52 -1.46
C THR A 34 -1.74 8.60 -0.75
N LEU A 35 -2.21 7.43 -0.32
CA LEU A 35 -1.33 6.46 0.33
C LEU A 35 -0.25 5.95 -0.61
N ARG A 36 -0.59 5.65 -1.86
CA ARG A 36 0.40 5.21 -2.84
C ARG A 36 1.52 6.23 -2.99
N ALA A 37 1.14 7.48 -3.16
CA ALA A 37 2.12 8.55 -3.33
C ALA A 37 3.00 8.69 -2.09
N ALA A 38 2.40 8.60 -0.91
CA ALA A 38 3.14 8.73 0.34
C ALA A 38 4.11 7.56 0.55
N LEU A 39 3.69 6.34 0.19
CA LEU A 39 4.54 5.17 0.32
C LEU A 39 5.74 5.24 -0.62
N VAL A 40 5.52 5.69 -1.85
CA VAL A 40 6.62 5.84 -2.81
C VAL A 40 7.58 6.94 -2.34
N ALA A 41 7.07 8.00 -1.73
CA ALA A 41 7.92 9.06 -1.20
C ALA A 41 8.79 8.54 -0.06
N LYS A 42 8.26 7.69 0.79
CA LYS A 42 9.02 7.12 1.91
C LYS A 42 9.93 5.99 1.47
N HIS A 43 9.45 5.16 0.54
CA HIS A 43 10.20 4.02 0.02
C HIS A 43 10.30 4.12 -1.50
N PRO A 44 11.26 4.89 -2.03
CA PRO A 44 11.36 5.10 -3.48
C PRO A 44 11.47 3.81 -4.28
N SER A 45 12.01 2.76 -3.69
CA SER A 45 12.12 1.47 -4.37
C SER A 45 10.76 0.84 -4.65
N LEU A 46 9.69 1.33 -4.01
CA LEU A 46 8.35 0.83 -4.26
C LEU A 46 7.76 1.33 -5.57
N GLU A 47 8.32 2.39 -6.15
CA GLU A 47 7.69 3.01 -7.32
C GLU A 47 7.39 2.01 -8.43
N SER A 48 8.38 1.25 -8.86
CA SER A 48 8.17 0.29 -9.95
C SER A 48 7.28 -0.88 -9.53
N VAL A 49 7.35 -1.27 -8.26
CA VAL A 49 6.53 -2.36 -7.74
C VAL A 49 5.07 -1.91 -7.65
N MET A 50 4.83 -0.69 -7.18
CA MET A 50 3.47 -0.17 -7.02
C MET A 50 2.72 -0.05 -8.34
N GLU A 51 3.42 0.15 -9.45
CA GLU A 51 2.76 0.27 -10.75
C GLU A 51 1.99 -0.99 -11.11
N SER A 52 2.45 -2.14 -10.65
CA SER A 52 1.80 -3.40 -10.97
C SER A 52 1.08 -4.03 -9.78
N CYS A 53 1.12 -3.40 -8.63
CA CYS A 53 0.47 -3.94 -7.44
C CYS A 53 -0.98 -3.53 -7.33
N VAL A 54 -1.77 -4.37 -6.66
CA VAL A 54 -3.15 -4.08 -6.30
C VAL A 54 -3.19 -3.80 -4.82
N LEU A 55 -4.00 -2.84 -4.41
CA LEU A 55 -4.20 -2.59 -2.98
C LEU A 55 -5.47 -3.28 -2.52
N ALA A 56 -5.39 -3.93 -1.36
CA ALA A 56 -6.57 -4.51 -0.73
C ALA A 56 -6.82 -3.77 0.57
N VAL A 57 -7.97 -3.13 0.68
CA VAL A 57 -8.35 -2.38 1.87
C VAL A 57 -9.29 -3.23 2.69
N ASN A 58 -8.87 -3.57 3.91
CA ASN A 58 -9.62 -4.46 4.79
C ASN A 58 -10.02 -5.75 4.07
N GLN A 59 -9.05 -6.33 3.33
CA GLN A 59 -9.19 -7.59 2.62
C GLN A 59 -10.10 -7.54 1.38
N GLU A 60 -10.40 -6.34 0.91
CA GLU A 60 -11.17 -6.19 -0.33
C GLU A 60 -10.33 -5.45 -1.35
N TYR A 61 -10.24 -5.97 -2.55
CA TYR A 61 -9.45 -5.33 -3.60
C TYR A 61 -10.02 -3.96 -3.94
N ALA A 62 -9.15 -2.96 -3.96
CA ALA A 62 -9.53 -1.62 -4.33
C ALA A 62 -9.19 -1.42 -5.82
N THR A 63 -10.21 -1.45 -6.68
CA THR A 63 -10.03 -1.30 -8.11
C THR A 63 -10.03 0.17 -8.53
N GLU A 64 -10.40 1.04 -7.61
CA GLU A 64 -10.40 2.48 -7.86
C GLU A 64 -10.01 3.20 -6.58
N ASN A 65 -9.87 4.51 -6.67
CA ASN A 65 -9.48 5.29 -5.50
C ASN A 65 -10.50 5.09 -4.37
N THR A 66 -10.04 4.61 -3.23
CA THR A 66 -10.90 4.22 -2.11
C THR A 66 -10.53 5.00 -0.86
N ALA A 67 -11.51 5.51 -0.16
CA ALA A 67 -11.30 6.23 1.08
C ALA A 67 -10.79 5.28 2.17
N LEU A 68 -9.86 5.77 2.99
CA LEU A 68 -9.27 5.00 4.07
C LEU A 68 -9.75 5.53 5.42
N GLY A 69 -10.10 4.61 6.31
CA GLY A 69 -10.51 4.97 7.65
C GLY A 69 -9.41 4.71 8.67
N GLU A 70 -9.58 5.28 9.85
CA GLU A 70 -8.61 5.09 10.93
C GLU A 70 -8.51 3.62 11.29
N GLY A 71 -7.27 3.12 11.31
CA GLY A 71 -7.02 1.74 11.70
C GLY A 71 -7.26 0.71 10.62
N CYS A 72 -7.58 1.12 9.40
CA CYS A 72 -7.83 0.13 8.35
C CYS A 72 -6.53 -0.54 7.92
N GLU A 73 -6.66 -1.73 7.35
CA GLU A 73 -5.53 -2.51 6.89
C GLU A 73 -5.44 -2.37 5.36
N VAL A 74 -4.24 -2.06 4.87
CA VAL A 74 -4.04 -1.93 3.43
C VAL A 74 -2.90 -2.87 3.03
N ALA A 75 -3.21 -3.86 2.22
CA ALA A 75 -2.22 -4.81 1.74
C ALA A 75 -1.73 -4.41 0.35
N ILE A 76 -0.42 -4.44 0.16
CA ILE A 76 0.19 -4.18 -1.14
C ILE A 76 0.45 -5.55 -1.77
N ILE A 77 -0.36 -5.91 -2.74
CA ILE A 77 -0.34 -7.25 -3.32
C ILE A 77 0.17 -7.20 -4.76
N PRO A 78 1.34 -7.79 -5.02
CA PRO A 78 1.84 -7.86 -6.40
C PRO A 78 0.93 -8.76 -7.23
N PRO A 79 0.87 -8.55 -8.54
CA PRO A 79 0.07 -9.41 -9.39
C PRO A 79 0.63 -10.81 -9.39
N ILE A 80 -0.25 -11.77 -9.53
CA ILE A 80 0.18 -13.15 -9.71
C ILE A 80 0.80 -13.19 -11.09
N SER A 81 2.09 -13.35 -11.13
CA SER A 81 2.74 -13.47 -12.40
C SER A 81 2.35 -14.84 -12.89
N GLY A 82 1.63 -14.87 -13.91
CA GLY A 82 1.17 -16.07 -14.50
C GLY A 82 2.28 -16.96 -14.83
N GLY A 83 2.89 -16.43 -14.20
CA GLY A 83 3.92 -17.27 -14.35
C GLY A 83 3.42 -17.98 -15.08
#